data_2327922acde727bbbed65fbd2ae9cbd7
#
_entry.id   2327922acde727bbbed65fbd2ae9cbd7
#
_cell.length_a   1.000
_cell.length_b   1.000
_cell.length_c   1.000
_cell.angle_alpha   90.00
_cell.angle_beta   90.00
_cell.angle_gamma   90.00
#
_symmetry.space_group_name_H-M   'P 1'
#
loop_
_entity.id
_entity.type
_entity.pdbx_description
1 polymer ?
#
loop_
_entity_poly.entity_id
_entity_poly.type
_entity_poly.pdbx_seq_one_letter_code
_entity_poly.pdbx_strand_id
1 'polypeptide(L)'
;MSAIILDTETHDMKGYPIEIAYIPCSFIDGLLTVDKQAVYDEYFSCPEPISYGAMAVHHILESDIAGKPSFETFRAPACEYIIGHNIDYDIEAIRKADPEFKAKAICTLALARMVYPDQAHNISALVYMLTSGSEKARESIRNAHNAKQDVLLTAFVLKIICNDLGIKDMQSLYLFSEQARIPTHITFGKYKGTAIKDIPSDYVSWLLKQPDLDPYLKKALIKG
;
A
#
# COMPACT_ATOMS: atom_id res chain seq x y z
N MET A 1 -4.02 -15.01 14.00
CA MET A 1 -3.34 -13.77 13.63
C MET A 1 -4.31 -12.97 12.80
N SER A 2 -4.68 -11.78 13.27
CA SER A 2 -5.62 -10.91 12.55
C SER A 2 -4.87 -10.05 11.55
N ALA A 3 -5.37 -9.96 10.32
CA ALA A 3 -4.83 -9.10 9.28
C ALA A 3 -5.96 -8.39 8.55
N ILE A 4 -5.69 -7.18 8.08
CA ILE A 4 -6.59 -6.41 7.20
C ILE A 4 -5.85 -5.98 5.95
N ILE A 5 -6.55 -5.92 4.82
CA ILE A 5 -6.12 -5.20 3.64
C ILE A 5 -6.82 -3.86 3.70
N LEU A 6 -6.08 -2.77 3.58
CA LEU A 6 -6.56 -1.41 3.77
C LEU A 6 -6.09 -0.50 2.64
N ASP A 7 -6.89 0.49 2.33
CA ASP A 7 -6.60 1.58 1.40
C ASP A 7 -7.28 2.86 1.88
N THR A 8 -6.72 4.03 1.53
CA THR A 8 -7.23 5.34 1.94
C THR A 8 -7.17 6.33 0.78
N GLU A 9 -8.23 7.15 0.66
CA GLU A 9 -8.17 8.38 -0.12
C GLU A 9 -7.97 9.58 0.81
N THR A 10 -7.19 10.56 0.36
CA THR A 10 -6.84 11.73 1.18
C THR A 10 -7.20 13.04 0.49
N HIS A 11 -7.52 14.09 1.27
CA HIS A 11 -7.90 15.41 0.72
C HIS A 11 -6.79 16.08 -0.09
N ASP A 12 -5.52 15.72 0.16
CA ASP A 12 -4.34 16.17 -0.59
C ASP A 12 -3.21 15.14 -0.43
N MET A 13 -2.13 15.28 -1.20
CA MET A 13 -0.94 14.43 -1.05
C MET A 13 -0.42 14.54 0.40
N LYS A 14 -0.32 13.38 1.10
CA LYS A 14 -0.03 13.30 2.54
C LYS A 14 -1.07 14.04 3.41
N GLY A 15 -2.29 14.18 2.90
CA GLY A 15 -3.42 14.83 3.56
C GLY A 15 -4.08 13.98 4.65
N TYR A 16 -5.19 14.51 5.21
CA TYR A 16 -6.05 13.75 6.11
C TYR A 16 -6.87 12.73 5.31
N PRO A 17 -7.14 11.54 5.86
CA PRO A 17 -7.97 10.55 5.19
C PRO A 17 -9.42 11.03 5.11
N ILE A 18 -10.01 10.95 3.92
CA ILE A 18 -11.41 11.30 3.64
C ILE A 18 -12.25 10.11 3.21
N GLU A 19 -11.62 9.02 2.78
CA GLU A 19 -12.21 7.70 2.65
C GLU A 19 -11.26 6.67 3.24
N ILE A 20 -11.80 5.73 4.01
CA ILE A 20 -11.03 4.62 4.57
C ILE A 20 -11.81 3.34 4.30
N ALA A 21 -11.17 2.40 3.63
CA ALA A 21 -11.73 1.08 3.42
C ALA A 21 -10.77 -0.01 3.88
N TYR A 22 -11.31 -1.09 4.44
CA TYR A 22 -10.53 -2.29 4.75
C TYR A 22 -11.37 -3.56 4.68
N ILE A 23 -10.68 -4.69 4.51
CA ILE A 23 -11.27 -6.03 4.52
C ILE A 23 -10.40 -6.96 5.39
N PRO A 24 -10.98 -7.70 6.34
CA PRO A 24 -10.25 -8.73 7.06
C PRO A 24 -9.80 -9.85 6.13
N CYS A 25 -8.59 -10.35 6.38
CA CYS A 25 -8.04 -11.48 5.64
C CYS A 25 -7.27 -12.45 6.54
N SER A 26 -7.15 -13.67 6.08
CA SER A 26 -6.42 -14.75 6.75
C SER A 26 -5.99 -15.81 5.76
N PHE A 27 -5.09 -16.69 6.18
CA PHE A 27 -4.81 -17.93 5.45
C PHE A 27 -5.68 -19.05 6.01
N ILE A 28 -6.45 -19.70 5.13
CA ILE A 28 -7.26 -20.90 5.41
C ILE A 28 -6.74 -21.99 4.48
N ASP A 29 -6.33 -23.12 5.03
CA ASP A 29 -5.74 -24.25 4.29
C ASP A 29 -4.59 -23.83 3.34
N GLY A 30 -3.79 -22.85 3.79
CA GLY A 30 -2.67 -22.29 3.01
C GLY A 30 -3.07 -21.36 1.87
N LEU A 31 -4.33 -20.96 1.77
CA LEU A 31 -4.84 -20.03 0.75
C LEU A 31 -5.24 -18.69 1.40
N LEU A 32 -4.79 -17.58 0.83
CA LEU A 32 -5.24 -16.26 1.27
C LEU A 32 -6.73 -16.09 0.99
N THR A 33 -7.49 -15.80 2.04
CA THR A 33 -8.95 -15.64 2.00
C THR A 33 -9.31 -14.29 2.62
N VAL A 34 -10.30 -13.61 2.04
CA VAL A 34 -10.86 -12.34 2.54
C VAL A 34 -12.30 -12.53 2.98
N ASP A 35 -12.69 -11.85 4.06
CA ASP A 35 -14.08 -11.83 4.52
C ASP A 35 -14.85 -10.70 3.85
N LYS A 36 -15.48 -11.01 2.73
CA LYS A 36 -16.26 -10.03 1.94
C LYS A 36 -17.50 -9.49 2.66
N GLN A 37 -17.96 -10.14 3.73
CA GLN A 37 -19.11 -9.68 4.51
C GLN A 37 -18.70 -8.63 5.56
N ALA A 38 -17.43 -8.61 5.93
CA ALA A 38 -16.85 -7.69 6.89
C ALA A 38 -16.07 -6.53 6.23
N VAL A 39 -16.42 -6.15 5.00
CA VAL A 39 -15.85 -4.96 4.36
C VAL A 39 -16.30 -3.72 5.11
N TYR A 40 -15.34 -2.93 5.54
CA TYR A 40 -15.55 -1.57 6.02
C TYR A 40 -15.28 -0.58 4.91
N ASP A 41 -16.08 0.49 4.81
CA ASP A 41 -15.95 1.52 3.79
C ASP A 41 -16.74 2.76 4.24
N GLU A 42 -16.03 3.84 4.62
CA GLU A 42 -16.65 5.04 5.17
C GLU A 42 -15.92 6.31 4.73
N TYR A 43 -16.72 7.35 4.48
CA TYR A 43 -16.24 8.70 4.25
C TYR A 43 -16.10 9.49 5.55
N PHE A 44 -15.12 10.39 5.57
CA PHE A 44 -14.81 11.26 6.70
C PHE A 44 -14.67 12.70 6.25
N SER A 45 -15.10 13.65 7.11
CA SER A 45 -14.79 15.05 6.92
C SER A 45 -13.40 15.39 7.44
N CYS A 46 -12.77 16.40 6.86
CA CYS A 46 -11.52 16.98 7.33
C CYS A 46 -11.60 18.51 7.36
N PRO A 47 -10.71 19.22 8.11
CA PRO A 47 -10.77 20.66 8.26
C PRO A 47 -10.27 21.44 7.03
N GLU A 48 -9.61 20.80 6.11
CA GLU A 48 -9.01 21.42 4.93
C GLU A 48 -9.78 21.04 3.66
N PRO A 49 -9.84 21.92 2.65
CA PRO A 49 -10.52 21.61 1.40
C PRO A 49 -9.80 20.53 0.61
N ILE A 50 -10.55 19.71 -0.13
CA ILE A 50 -9.99 18.71 -1.03
C ILE A 50 -9.30 19.42 -2.18
N SER A 51 -8.02 19.08 -2.43
CA SER A 51 -7.28 19.64 -3.55
C SER A 51 -7.84 19.13 -4.89
N TYR A 52 -7.79 19.97 -5.92
CA TYR A 52 -8.22 19.55 -7.26
C TYR A 52 -7.39 18.39 -7.81
N GLY A 53 -6.12 18.27 -7.38
CA GLY A 53 -5.27 17.14 -7.72
C GLY A 53 -5.78 15.82 -7.14
N ALA A 54 -6.23 15.83 -5.87
CA ALA A 54 -6.82 14.68 -5.21
C ALA A 54 -8.19 14.33 -5.84
N MET A 55 -9.07 15.33 -6.05
CA MET A 55 -10.36 15.15 -6.75
C MET A 55 -10.19 14.51 -8.14
N ALA A 56 -9.14 14.88 -8.88
CA ALA A 56 -8.87 14.31 -10.21
C ALA A 56 -8.47 12.84 -10.15
N VAL A 57 -8.05 12.34 -9.00
CA VAL A 57 -7.66 10.93 -8.80
C VAL A 57 -8.84 10.12 -8.28
N HIS A 58 -9.39 10.46 -7.11
CA HIS A 58 -10.41 9.65 -6.43
C HIS A 58 -11.86 10.10 -6.69
N HIS A 59 -12.06 11.26 -7.35
CA HIS A 59 -13.38 11.82 -7.70
C HIS A 59 -14.33 12.14 -6.53
N ILE A 60 -13.84 12.14 -5.28
CA ILE A 60 -14.60 12.54 -4.10
C ILE A 60 -14.70 14.07 -4.07
N LEU A 61 -15.90 14.59 -3.86
CA LEU A 61 -16.20 16.03 -3.78
C LEU A 61 -16.43 16.45 -2.34
N GLU A 62 -16.35 17.76 -2.08
CA GLU A 62 -16.70 18.34 -0.77
C GLU A 62 -18.13 17.95 -0.30
N SER A 63 -19.05 17.81 -1.25
CA SER A 63 -20.43 17.37 -0.96
C SER A 63 -20.53 15.96 -0.41
N ASP A 64 -19.58 15.07 -0.77
CA ASP A 64 -19.62 13.67 -0.38
C ASP A 64 -19.16 13.47 1.07
N ILE A 65 -18.27 14.34 1.53
CA ILE A 65 -17.73 14.34 2.90
C ILE A 65 -18.45 15.32 3.83
N ALA A 66 -19.31 16.20 3.29
CA ALA A 66 -20.07 17.16 4.08
C ALA A 66 -21.00 16.45 5.07
N GLY A 67 -20.90 16.81 6.36
CA GLY A 67 -21.70 16.19 7.43
C GLY A 67 -21.28 14.76 7.81
N LYS A 68 -20.21 14.22 7.24
CA LYS A 68 -19.63 12.97 7.69
C LYS A 68 -18.88 13.16 9.01
N PRO A 69 -18.68 12.10 9.81
CA PRO A 69 -17.83 12.16 11.00
C PRO A 69 -16.45 12.71 10.68
N SER A 70 -15.83 13.45 11.63
CA SER A 70 -14.43 13.84 11.47
C SER A 70 -13.53 12.63 11.35
N PHE A 71 -12.49 12.69 10.49
CA PHE A 71 -11.48 11.65 10.38
C PHE A 71 -10.87 11.28 11.74
N GLU A 72 -10.78 12.22 12.67
CA GLU A 72 -10.26 12.00 14.03
C GLU A 72 -11.09 10.99 14.84
N THR A 73 -12.30 10.68 14.40
CA THR A 73 -13.15 9.66 15.06
C THR A 73 -12.82 8.24 14.65
N PHE A 74 -12.10 8.06 13.54
CA PHE A 74 -11.70 6.74 13.09
C PHE A 74 -10.73 6.08 14.08
N ARG A 75 -10.93 4.79 14.31
CA ARG A 75 -9.98 3.93 15.02
C ARG A 75 -9.79 2.66 14.21
N ALA A 76 -8.55 2.38 13.89
CA ALA A 76 -8.21 1.16 13.16
C ALA A 76 -8.54 -0.08 13.99
N PRO A 77 -9.09 -1.15 13.39
CA PRO A 77 -9.32 -2.39 14.11
C PRO A 77 -8.00 -2.98 14.59
N ALA A 78 -8.02 -3.60 15.78
CA ALA A 78 -6.85 -4.27 16.31
C ALA A 78 -6.43 -5.41 15.37
N CYS A 79 -5.25 -5.28 14.75
CA CYS A 79 -4.70 -6.28 13.86
C CYS A 79 -3.19 -6.42 14.07
N GLU A 80 -2.66 -7.62 13.80
CA GLU A 80 -1.22 -7.86 13.84
C GLU A 80 -0.55 -7.39 12.54
N TYR A 81 -1.25 -7.53 11.40
CA TYR A 81 -0.75 -7.16 10.08
C TYR A 81 -1.71 -6.22 9.36
N ILE A 82 -1.14 -5.19 8.73
CA ILE A 82 -1.83 -4.30 7.80
C ILE A 82 -1.20 -4.45 6.41
N ILE A 83 -2.03 -4.61 5.41
CA ILE A 83 -1.64 -4.90 4.03
C ILE A 83 -2.20 -3.82 3.12
N GLY A 84 -1.43 -3.32 2.17
CA GLY A 84 -1.91 -2.36 1.16
C GLY A 84 -0.96 -2.23 -0.01
N HIS A 85 -1.40 -1.52 -1.02
CA HIS A 85 -0.60 -1.26 -2.21
C HIS A 85 0.11 0.09 -2.08
N ASN A 86 1.37 0.10 -1.65
CA ASN A 86 2.12 1.25 -1.14
C ASN A 86 1.70 1.65 0.28
N ILE A 87 1.50 0.66 1.14
CA ILE A 87 0.88 0.74 2.47
C ILE A 87 1.46 1.81 3.40
N ASP A 88 2.70 2.26 3.19
CA ASP A 88 3.29 3.29 4.05
C ASP A 88 2.54 4.62 3.96
N TYR A 89 2.00 4.94 2.77
CA TYR A 89 1.15 6.11 2.57
C TYR A 89 -0.13 6.02 3.42
N ASP A 90 -0.80 4.87 3.39
CA ASP A 90 -2.03 4.64 4.13
C ASP A 90 -1.80 4.65 5.64
N ILE A 91 -0.69 4.07 6.10
CA ILE A 91 -0.30 4.10 7.51
C ILE A 91 -0.07 5.55 7.98
N GLU A 92 0.57 6.39 7.17
CA GLU A 92 0.75 7.81 7.48
C GLU A 92 -0.61 8.54 7.59
N ALA A 93 -1.55 8.25 6.67
CA ALA A 93 -2.89 8.81 6.71
C ALA A 93 -3.68 8.33 7.95
N ILE A 94 -3.67 7.03 8.26
CA ILE A 94 -4.34 6.45 9.42
C ILE A 94 -3.80 7.02 10.73
N ARG A 95 -2.49 7.22 10.86
CA ARG A 95 -1.88 7.78 12.07
C ARG A 95 -2.26 9.22 12.37
N LYS A 96 -2.81 9.96 11.42
CA LYS A 96 -3.41 11.27 11.67
C LYS A 96 -4.74 11.15 12.41
N ALA A 97 -5.48 10.07 12.18
CA ALA A 97 -6.73 9.76 12.87
C ALA A 97 -6.50 8.95 14.17
N ASP A 98 -5.56 8.03 14.14
CA ASP A 98 -5.23 7.10 15.22
C ASP A 98 -3.69 7.06 15.43
N PRO A 99 -3.11 8.03 16.17
CA PRO A 99 -1.67 8.14 16.35
C PRO A 99 -1.01 6.93 17.03
N GLU A 100 -1.77 6.17 17.81
CA GLU A 100 -1.29 4.97 18.51
C GLU A 100 -1.34 3.70 17.65
N PHE A 101 -1.87 3.79 16.42
CA PHE A 101 -1.99 2.63 15.53
C PHE A 101 -0.63 1.99 15.25
N LYS A 102 -0.55 0.69 15.49
CA LYS A 102 0.66 -0.13 15.28
C LYS A 102 0.28 -1.48 14.69
N ALA A 103 0.87 -1.81 13.56
CA ALA A 103 0.76 -3.11 12.93
C ALA A 103 2.02 -3.41 12.10
N LYS A 104 2.27 -4.68 11.80
CA LYS A 104 3.31 -5.09 10.87
C LYS A 104 2.83 -4.82 9.44
N ALA A 105 3.54 -3.96 8.72
CA ALA A 105 3.16 -3.54 7.37
C ALA A 105 3.59 -4.54 6.29
N ILE A 106 2.66 -4.92 5.41
CA ILE A 106 2.91 -5.77 4.24
C ILE A 106 2.60 -4.95 2.99
N CYS A 107 3.60 -4.72 2.14
CA CYS A 107 3.48 -3.88 0.96
C CYS A 107 3.33 -4.71 -0.31
N THR A 108 2.15 -4.73 -0.92
CA THR A 108 1.90 -5.47 -2.16
C THR A 108 2.61 -4.86 -3.36
N LEU A 109 2.87 -3.55 -3.36
CA LEU A 109 3.69 -2.89 -4.38
C LEU A 109 5.14 -3.41 -4.38
N ALA A 110 5.73 -3.57 -3.20
CA ALA A 110 7.08 -4.11 -3.08
C ALA A 110 7.14 -5.58 -3.54
N LEU A 111 6.16 -6.39 -3.13
CA LEU A 111 6.04 -7.78 -3.58
C LEU A 111 5.86 -7.87 -5.10
N ALA A 112 4.99 -7.02 -5.70
CA ALA A 112 4.78 -7.00 -7.14
C ALA A 112 6.05 -6.62 -7.92
N ARG A 113 6.83 -5.65 -7.42
CA ARG A 113 8.14 -5.30 -8.01
C ARG A 113 9.14 -6.45 -7.99
N MET A 114 9.11 -7.25 -6.94
CA MET A 114 9.98 -8.43 -6.82
C MET A 114 9.55 -9.55 -7.76
N VAL A 115 8.23 -9.81 -7.88
CA VAL A 115 7.70 -10.95 -8.66
C VAL A 115 7.61 -10.61 -10.15
N TYR A 116 7.27 -9.38 -10.50
CA TYR A 116 7.03 -8.93 -11.89
C TYR A 116 7.92 -7.71 -12.24
N PRO A 117 9.26 -7.81 -12.19
CA PRO A 117 10.17 -6.65 -12.25
C PRO A 117 10.04 -5.81 -13.53
N ASP A 118 9.63 -6.41 -14.64
CA ASP A 118 9.55 -5.77 -15.96
C ASP A 118 8.15 -5.20 -16.27
N GLN A 119 7.24 -5.18 -15.30
CA GLN A 119 5.86 -4.72 -15.49
C GLN A 119 5.60 -3.35 -14.84
N ALA A 120 4.51 -2.71 -15.26
CA ALA A 120 3.97 -1.58 -14.50
C ALA A 120 3.35 -2.06 -13.19
N HIS A 121 3.61 -1.33 -12.09
CA HIS A 121 3.26 -1.82 -10.75
C HIS A 121 2.12 -1.06 -10.07
N ASN A 122 1.42 -0.13 -10.76
CA ASN A 122 0.16 0.37 -10.22
C ASN A 122 -0.88 -0.76 -10.22
N ILE A 123 -1.82 -0.70 -9.27
CA ILE A 123 -2.75 -1.82 -9.03
C ILE A 123 -3.56 -2.19 -10.27
N SER A 124 -4.04 -1.18 -11.03
CA SER A 124 -4.82 -1.38 -12.25
C SER A 124 -4.02 -2.09 -13.35
N ALA A 125 -2.75 -1.71 -13.55
CA ALA A 125 -1.88 -2.35 -14.54
C ALA A 125 -1.60 -3.81 -14.17
N LEU A 126 -1.37 -4.10 -12.88
CA LEU A 126 -1.20 -5.47 -12.38
C LEU A 126 -2.43 -6.32 -12.63
N VAL A 127 -3.63 -5.78 -12.37
CA VAL A 127 -4.89 -6.51 -12.64
C VAL A 127 -5.05 -6.81 -14.12
N TYR A 128 -4.76 -5.86 -15.03
CA TYR A 128 -4.77 -6.13 -16.46
C TYR A 128 -3.74 -7.18 -16.85
N MET A 129 -2.52 -7.08 -16.38
CA MET A 129 -1.45 -8.05 -16.65
C MET A 129 -1.87 -9.47 -16.21
N LEU A 130 -2.33 -9.61 -14.96
CA LEU A 130 -2.70 -10.90 -14.36
C LEU A 130 -3.96 -11.54 -14.98
N THR A 131 -4.77 -10.75 -15.69
CA THR A 131 -5.99 -11.22 -16.36
C THR A 131 -5.90 -11.19 -17.88
N SER A 132 -4.71 -10.94 -18.43
CA SER A 132 -4.46 -10.80 -19.88
C SER A 132 -5.40 -9.79 -20.56
N GLY A 133 -5.69 -8.67 -19.86
CA GLY A 133 -6.51 -7.59 -20.42
C GLY A 133 -8.00 -7.92 -20.56
N SER A 134 -8.56 -8.75 -19.68
CA SER A 134 -9.94 -9.19 -19.78
C SER A 134 -10.98 -8.06 -19.63
N GLU A 135 -12.18 -8.23 -20.23
CA GLU A 135 -13.28 -7.26 -20.06
C GLU A 135 -13.72 -7.13 -18.61
N LYS A 136 -13.72 -8.25 -17.86
CA LYS A 136 -14.03 -8.26 -16.42
C LYS A 136 -13.05 -7.41 -15.61
N ALA A 137 -11.75 -7.44 -15.97
CA ALA A 137 -10.76 -6.56 -15.36
C ALA A 137 -11.08 -5.09 -15.64
N ARG A 138 -11.41 -4.75 -16.90
CA ARG A 138 -11.79 -3.39 -17.29
C ARG A 138 -12.99 -2.88 -16.47
N GLU A 139 -14.00 -3.71 -16.25
CA GLU A 139 -15.16 -3.35 -15.44
C GLU A 139 -14.78 -3.12 -13.97
N SER A 140 -13.95 -3.99 -13.40
CA SER A 140 -13.50 -3.86 -12.02
C SER A 140 -12.63 -2.60 -11.80
N ILE A 141 -11.82 -2.21 -12.81
CA ILE A 141 -10.92 -1.07 -12.72
C ILE A 141 -11.63 0.27 -12.96
N ARG A 142 -12.81 0.30 -13.61
CA ARG A 142 -13.55 1.56 -13.84
C ARG A 142 -13.83 2.38 -12.59
N ASN A 143 -13.91 1.72 -11.43
CA ASN A 143 -14.09 2.33 -10.13
C ASN A 143 -12.80 2.34 -9.30
N ALA A 144 -11.63 2.14 -9.92
CA ALA A 144 -10.34 2.35 -9.27
C ALA A 144 -10.24 3.79 -8.75
N HIS A 145 -9.40 4.00 -7.73
CA HIS A 145 -9.33 5.23 -6.95
C HIS A 145 -10.60 5.50 -6.12
N ASN A 146 -11.24 4.44 -5.67
CA ASN A 146 -12.17 4.38 -4.57
C ASN A 146 -11.59 3.36 -3.58
N ALA A 147 -11.39 3.73 -2.34
CA ALA A 147 -10.63 2.93 -1.37
C ALA A 147 -11.15 1.49 -1.25
N LYS A 148 -12.48 1.30 -1.25
CA LYS A 148 -13.07 -0.06 -1.21
C LYS A 148 -12.70 -0.89 -2.44
N GLN A 149 -12.76 -0.30 -3.64
CA GLN A 149 -12.41 -1.01 -4.87
C GLN A 149 -10.93 -1.38 -4.86
N ASP A 150 -10.06 -0.47 -4.42
CA ASP A 150 -8.62 -0.70 -4.38
C ASP A 150 -8.23 -1.76 -3.34
N VAL A 151 -8.93 -1.85 -2.22
CA VAL A 151 -8.83 -2.98 -1.28
C VAL A 151 -9.14 -4.32 -1.96
N LEU A 152 -10.20 -4.41 -2.78
CA LEU A 152 -10.58 -5.64 -3.48
C LEU A 152 -9.58 -6.00 -4.58
N LEU A 153 -9.08 -5.01 -5.34
CA LEU A 153 -8.05 -5.22 -6.36
C LEU A 153 -6.72 -5.65 -5.70
N THR A 154 -6.35 -5.03 -4.59
CA THR A 154 -5.17 -5.41 -3.79
C THR A 154 -5.28 -6.85 -3.28
N ALA A 155 -6.44 -7.26 -2.78
CA ALA A 155 -6.70 -8.63 -2.35
C ALA A 155 -6.55 -9.64 -3.51
N PHE A 156 -7.05 -9.29 -4.71
CA PHE A 156 -6.92 -10.12 -5.91
C PHE A 156 -5.44 -10.29 -6.30
N VAL A 157 -4.69 -9.19 -6.43
CA VAL A 157 -3.26 -9.22 -6.78
C VAL A 157 -2.46 -9.98 -5.74
N LEU A 158 -2.68 -9.72 -4.46
CA LEU A 158 -1.97 -10.38 -3.37
C LEU A 158 -2.19 -11.89 -3.35
N LYS A 159 -3.43 -12.34 -3.62
CA LYS A 159 -3.74 -13.77 -3.71
C LYS A 159 -2.91 -14.48 -4.78
N ILE A 160 -2.74 -13.84 -5.94
CA ILE A 160 -1.93 -14.41 -7.03
C ILE A 160 -0.46 -14.41 -6.64
N ILE A 161 0.06 -13.31 -6.10
CA ILE A 161 1.45 -13.22 -5.60
C ILE A 161 1.73 -14.32 -4.56
N CYS A 162 0.81 -14.54 -3.60
CA CYS A 162 0.97 -15.61 -2.62
C CYS A 162 1.05 -16.99 -3.27
N ASN A 163 0.22 -17.26 -4.29
CA ASN A 163 0.27 -18.52 -5.03
C ASN A 163 1.58 -18.68 -5.81
N ASP A 164 2.02 -17.64 -6.52
CA ASP A 164 3.25 -17.65 -7.31
C ASP A 164 4.50 -17.88 -6.45
N LEU A 165 4.51 -17.32 -5.23
CA LEU A 165 5.60 -17.47 -4.26
C LEU A 165 5.44 -18.69 -3.34
N GLY A 166 4.34 -19.42 -3.41
CA GLY A 166 4.07 -20.56 -2.52
C GLY A 166 3.88 -20.16 -1.05
N ILE A 167 3.46 -18.92 -0.77
CA ILE A 167 3.24 -18.40 0.58
C ILE A 167 1.92 -18.95 1.13
N LYS A 168 1.96 -19.53 2.34
CA LYS A 168 0.82 -20.23 2.95
C LYS A 168 0.42 -19.71 4.32
N ASP A 169 1.10 -18.70 4.83
CA ASP A 169 0.82 -18.09 6.13
C ASP A 169 1.23 -16.62 6.18
N MET A 170 0.68 -15.88 7.14
CA MET A 170 0.84 -14.44 7.26
C MET A 170 2.26 -14.03 7.68
N GLN A 171 2.92 -14.84 8.51
CA GLN A 171 4.29 -14.56 8.93
C GLN A 171 5.27 -14.68 7.75
N SER A 172 5.13 -15.71 6.93
CA SER A 172 5.92 -15.87 5.70
C SER A 172 5.66 -14.71 4.74
N LEU A 173 4.40 -14.31 4.54
CA LEU A 173 4.04 -13.16 3.70
C LEU A 173 4.70 -11.86 4.18
N TYR A 174 4.69 -11.61 5.49
CA TYR A 174 5.37 -10.46 6.09
C TYR A 174 6.88 -10.50 5.81
N LEU A 175 7.55 -11.64 6.02
CA LEU A 175 8.98 -11.77 5.78
C LEU A 175 9.35 -11.56 4.30
N PHE A 176 8.55 -12.08 3.36
CA PHE A 176 8.73 -11.81 1.94
C PHE A 176 8.54 -10.31 1.61
N SER A 177 7.55 -9.66 2.20
CA SER A 177 7.35 -8.22 2.02
C SER A 177 8.53 -7.41 2.56
N GLU A 178 9.03 -7.73 3.75
CA GLU A 178 10.22 -7.08 4.32
C GLU A 178 11.46 -7.24 3.43
N GLN A 179 11.65 -8.41 2.84
CA GLN A 179 12.73 -8.65 1.89
C GLN A 179 12.53 -7.86 0.58
N ALA A 180 11.32 -7.85 0.04
CA ALA A 180 10.98 -7.15 -1.20
C ALA A 180 11.13 -5.63 -1.11
N ARG A 181 11.00 -5.05 0.08
CA ARG A 181 11.18 -3.61 0.34
C ARG A 181 12.65 -3.17 0.29
N ILE A 182 13.60 -4.09 0.44
CA ILE A 182 15.03 -3.76 0.39
C ILE A 182 15.41 -3.45 -1.06
N PRO A 183 15.74 -2.19 -1.41
CA PRO A 183 16.06 -1.85 -2.79
C PRO A 183 17.40 -2.46 -3.23
N THR A 184 17.49 -2.81 -4.50
CA THR A 184 18.74 -3.27 -5.13
C THR A 184 19.42 -2.15 -5.92
N HIS A 185 18.68 -1.10 -6.25
CA HIS A 185 19.15 0.06 -7.03
C HIS A 185 18.71 1.37 -6.38
N ILE A 186 19.47 2.43 -6.60
CA ILE A 186 19.08 3.78 -6.19
C ILE A 186 17.98 4.29 -7.12
N THR A 187 16.91 4.85 -6.54
CA THR A 187 15.73 5.35 -7.26
C THR A 187 15.74 6.86 -7.48
N PHE A 188 16.72 7.59 -6.91
CA PHE A 188 16.78 9.06 -6.93
C PHE A 188 18.20 9.60 -7.05
N GLY A 189 18.31 10.90 -7.27
CA GLY A 189 19.57 11.66 -7.24
C GLY A 189 20.57 11.27 -8.34
N LYS A 190 21.85 11.60 -8.10
CA LYS A 190 22.96 11.47 -9.04
C LYS A 190 23.17 10.04 -9.54
N TYR A 191 22.91 9.05 -8.69
CA TYR A 191 23.14 7.62 -8.99
C TYR A 191 21.84 6.86 -9.24
N LYS A 192 20.77 7.55 -9.68
CA LYS A 192 19.50 6.90 -10.05
C LYS A 192 19.73 5.79 -11.08
N GLY A 193 19.22 4.58 -10.81
CA GLY A 193 19.37 3.39 -11.66
C GLY A 193 20.67 2.61 -11.44
N THR A 194 21.57 3.08 -10.57
CA THR A 194 22.82 2.35 -10.24
C THR A 194 22.51 1.30 -9.17
N ALA A 195 23.05 0.09 -9.33
CA ALA A 195 22.96 -0.94 -8.32
C ALA A 195 23.67 -0.49 -7.03
N ILE A 196 23.08 -0.78 -5.86
CA ILE A 196 23.59 -0.32 -4.57
C ILE A 196 25.03 -0.77 -4.32
N LYS A 197 25.38 -1.99 -4.71
CA LYS A 197 26.73 -2.53 -4.61
C LYS A 197 27.80 -1.79 -5.44
N ASP A 198 27.37 -1.03 -6.46
CA ASP A 198 28.26 -0.31 -7.39
C ASP A 198 28.36 1.19 -7.08
N ILE A 199 27.74 1.64 -5.96
CA ILE A 199 27.79 3.05 -5.55
C ILE A 199 29.13 3.36 -4.85
N PRO A 200 29.75 4.51 -5.15
CA PRO A 200 30.96 4.95 -4.46
C PRO A 200 30.77 5.07 -2.95
N SER A 201 31.76 4.66 -2.17
CA SER A 201 31.70 4.58 -0.71
C SER A 201 31.52 5.97 -0.03
N ASP A 202 32.03 7.03 -0.64
CA ASP A 202 31.84 8.40 -0.18
C ASP A 202 30.36 8.81 -0.28
N TYR A 203 29.67 8.44 -1.38
CA TYR A 203 28.24 8.71 -1.53
C TYR A 203 27.40 7.84 -0.59
N VAL A 204 27.73 6.57 -0.40
CA VAL A 204 27.10 5.72 0.63
C VAL A 204 27.22 6.36 2.02
N SER A 205 28.43 6.81 2.37
CA SER A 205 28.69 7.47 3.66
C SER A 205 27.90 8.76 3.83
N TRP A 206 27.69 9.52 2.74
CA TRP A 206 26.86 10.72 2.73
C TRP A 206 25.37 10.39 2.91
N LEU A 207 24.85 9.38 2.17
CA LEU A 207 23.47 8.92 2.29
C LEU A 207 23.13 8.46 3.72
N LEU A 208 24.01 7.68 4.35
CA LEU A 208 23.79 7.15 5.70
C LEU A 208 23.71 8.25 6.78
N LYS A 209 24.17 9.47 6.48
CA LYS A 209 24.08 10.63 7.38
C LYS A 209 22.78 11.45 7.19
N GLN A 210 21.96 11.14 6.17
CA GLN A 210 20.72 11.88 5.93
C GLN A 210 19.67 11.49 7.00
N PRO A 211 19.04 12.48 7.68
CA PRO A 211 18.09 12.21 8.76
C PRO A 211 16.85 11.46 8.28
N ASP A 212 16.40 11.75 7.06
CA ASP A 212 15.16 11.20 6.47
C ASP A 212 15.42 10.03 5.51
N LEU A 213 16.56 9.35 5.66
CA LEU A 213 16.87 8.22 4.81
C LEU A 213 15.90 7.06 5.06
N ASP A 214 15.29 6.58 3.97
CA ASP A 214 14.40 5.42 4.01
C ASP A 214 15.05 4.23 4.73
N PRO A 215 14.35 3.61 5.71
CA PRO A 215 14.93 2.53 6.53
C PRO A 215 15.37 1.29 5.73
N TYR A 216 14.68 0.97 4.64
CA TYR A 216 15.03 -0.17 3.78
C TYR A 216 16.24 0.14 2.91
N LEU A 217 16.32 1.37 2.40
CA LEU A 217 17.54 1.83 1.71
C LEU A 217 18.74 1.83 2.66
N LYS A 218 18.56 2.28 3.89
CA LYS A 218 19.61 2.19 4.92
C LYS A 218 20.07 0.75 5.15
N LYS A 219 19.12 -0.20 5.26
CA LYS A 219 19.45 -1.64 5.37
C LYS A 219 20.23 -2.14 4.15
N ALA A 220 19.86 -1.71 2.94
CA ALA A 220 20.55 -2.10 1.71
C ALA A 220 21.99 -1.57 1.66
N LEU A 221 22.18 -0.28 2.00
CA LEU A 221 23.51 0.38 2.03
C LEU A 221 24.47 -0.19 3.07
N ILE A 222 23.96 -0.76 4.17
CA ILE A 222 24.79 -1.36 5.23
C ILE A 222 25.19 -2.80 4.86
N LYS A 223 24.40 -3.51 4.05
CA LYS A 223 24.65 -4.91 3.65
C LYS A 223 25.51 -5.04 2.40
N GLY A 224 25.54 -4.03 1.52
CA GLY A 224 26.33 -4.00 0.29
C GLY A 224 27.72 -3.43 0.54
#